data_e1b131f98cd9a2b224c8e4a31f80e99f
#
_entry.id   e1b131f98cd9a2b224c8e4a31f80e99f
#
_cell.length_a   1.000
_cell.length_b   1.000
_cell.length_c   1.000
_cell.angle_alpha   90.00
_cell.angle_beta   90.00
_cell.angle_gamma   90.00
#
_symmetry.space_group_name_H-M   'P 1'
#
loop_
_entity.id
_entity.type
_entity.pdbx_description
1 polymer ?
#
loop_
_entity_poly.entity_id
_entity_poly.type
_entity_poly.pdbx_seq_one_letter_code
_entity_poly.pdbx_strand_id
1 'polypeptide(L)'
;MSISERSMPPLAADERTSLESWLDFYRATLVQKCAGLPEERLREASAAPSSITLLGLVQHAAAVERNWFRRVLVQEDVPRLYAPAEESGGVEGSGGGGHDGGFELAEDATYGSAVAVWGEEVRRGRENCAGRGLDDTSPFMGGEVTLRWIYTHMIGEYARHCGHADLIRERIDGRTGV
;
A
#
# COMPACT_ATOMS: atom_id res chain seq x y z
N MET A 1 -9.26 -6.49 12.31
CA MET A 1 -9.40 -5.02 12.37
C MET A 1 -9.70 -4.53 10.97
N SER A 2 -10.67 -3.66 10.79
CA SER A 2 -11.00 -3.09 9.47
C SER A 2 -9.92 -2.08 9.08
N ILE A 3 -9.53 -2.00 7.80
CA ILE A 3 -8.59 -0.98 7.31
C ILE A 3 -9.13 0.46 7.43
N SER A 4 -10.39 0.63 7.77
CA SER A 4 -11.06 1.94 7.89
C SER A 4 -11.04 2.51 9.32
N GLU A 5 -10.65 1.74 10.33
CA GLU A 5 -10.61 2.19 11.72
C GLU A 5 -9.25 2.80 12.06
N ARG A 6 -9.17 4.13 12.13
CA ARG A 6 -7.95 4.86 12.44
C ARG A 6 -7.79 5.05 13.93
N SER A 7 -6.95 4.23 14.55
CA SER A 7 -6.58 4.34 15.96
C SER A 7 -5.15 4.85 16.09
N MET A 8 -4.90 5.76 17.03
CA MET A 8 -3.54 6.24 17.30
C MET A 8 -2.68 5.07 17.79
N PRO A 9 -1.49 4.84 17.23
CA PRO A 9 -0.58 3.81 17.71
C PRO A 9 -0.24 4.01 19.19
N PRO A 10 -0.07 2.95 19.98
CA PRO A 10 0.27 3.06 21.39
C PRO A 10 1.61 3.76 21.58
N LEU A 11 1.70 4.67 22.57
CA LEU A 11 2.92 5.45 22.86
C LEU A 11 4.03 4.57 23.47
N ALA A 12 3.67 3.46 24.11
CA ALA A 12 4.58 2.48 24.68
C ALA A 12 4.04 1.07 24.40
N ALA A 13 4.77 0.32 23.58
CA ALA A 13 4.45 -1.04 23.20
C ALA A 13 5.75 -1.79 22.83
N ASP A 14 5.68 -3.11 22.70
CA ASP A 14 6.76 -3.85 22.08
C ASP A 14 6.94 -3.45 20.61
N GLU A 15 8.08 -3.80 20.04
CA GLU A 15 8.44 -3.38 18.67
C GLU A 15 7.44 -3.87 17.63
N ARG A 16 7.00 -5.14 17.70
CA ARG A 16 6.03 -5.69 16.75
C ARG A 16 4.71 -4.92 16.80
N THR A 17 4.16 -4.76 18.00
CA THR A 17 2.92 -4.01 18.20
C THR A 17 3.04 -2.59 17.68
N SER A 18 4.19 -1.93 17.88
CA SER A 18 4.45 -0.58 17.36
C SER A 18 4.45 -0.57 15.84
N LEU A 19 5.19 -1.46 15.18
CA LEU A 19 5.27 -1.53 13.71
C LEU A 19 3.92 -1.82 13.07
N GLU A 20 3.19 -2.81 13.58
CA GLU A 20 1.88 -3.18 13.07
C GLU A 20 0.84 -2.06 13.26
N SER A 21 0.86 -1.39 14.42
CA SER A 21 -0.06 -0.27 14.71
C SER A 21 0.21 0.94 13.83
N TRP A 22 1.49 1.29 13.56
CA TRP A 22 1.82 2.37 12.63
C TRP A 22 1.40 2.06 11.21
N LEU A 23 1.61 0.83 10.75
CA LEU A 23 1.19 0.41 9.42
C LEU A 23 -0.34 0.49 9.27
N ASP A 24 -1.09 0.02 10.27
CA ASP A 24 -2.55 0.09 10.28
C ASP A 24 -3.06 1.53 10.35
N PHE A 25 -2.40 2.40 11.10
CA PHE A 25 -2.71 3.82 11.14
C PHE A 25 -2.61 4.49 9.77
N TYR A 26 -1.55 4.21 9.01
CA TYR A 26 -1.39 4.77 7.67
C TYR A 26 -2.36 4.16 6.64
N ARG A 27 -2.65 2.86 6.73
CA ARG A 27 -3.72 2.24 5.94
C ARG A 27 -5.05 2.94 6.13
N ALA A 28 -5.46 3.14 7.38
CA ALA A 28 -6.68 3.85 7.71
C ALA A 28 -6.65 5.33 7.30
N THR A 29 -5.49 5.98 7.38
CA THR A 29 -5.30 7.35 6.89
C THR A 29 -5.60 7.45 5.40
N LEU A 30 -5.07 6.54 4.57
CA LEU A 30 -5.32 6.55 3.13
C LEU A 30 -6.83 6.38 2.81
N VAL A 31 -7.53 5.50 3.54
CA VAL A 31 -9.00 5.38 3.42
C VAL A 31 -9.71 6.69 3.73
N GLN A 32 -9.30 7.38 4.81
CA GLN A 32 -9.90 8.67 5.19
C GLN A 32 -9.69 9.76 4.13
N LYS A 33 -8.55 9.74 3.44
CA LYS A 33 -8.29 10.70 2.35
C LYS A 33 -9.21 10.52 1.14
N CYS A 34 -9.77 9.32 0.98
CA CYS A 34 -10.75 9.02 -0.07
C CYS A 34 -12.20 9.23 0.38
N ALA A 35 -12.46 9.29 1.69
CA ALA A 35 -13.80 9.28 2.25
C ALA A 35 -14.64 10.50 1.82
N GLY A 36 -15.92 10.23 1.43
CA GLY A 36 -16.89 11.25 1.09
C GLY A 36 -16.69 11.92 -0.27
N LEU A 37 -15.74 11.46 -1.09
CA LEU A 37 -15.59 11.92 -2.46
C LEU A 37 -16.37 10.99 -3.42
N PRO A 38 -17.04 11.57 -4.46
CA PRO A 38 -17.60 10.77 -5.53
C PRO A 38 -16.51 10.17 -6.42
N GLU A 39 -16.86 9.15 -7.17
CA GLU A 39 -15.92 8.34 -7.99
C GLU A 39 -15.08 9.22 -8.95
N GLU A 40 -15.71 10.20 -9.60
CA GLU A 40 -15.03 11.09 -10.55
C GLU A 40 -13.92 11.90 -9.90
N ARG A 41 -14.12 12.31 -8.65
CA ARG A 41 -13.12 13.08 -7.89
C ARG A 41 -11.96 12.21 -7.42
N LEU A 42 -12.21 10.93 -7.14
CA LEU A 42 -11.15 9.97 -6.79
C LEU A 42 -10.22 9.65 -7.98
N ARG A 43 -10.72 9.83 -9.21
CA ARG A 43 -9.95 9.64 -10.45
C ARG A 43 -9.26 10.92 -10.95
N GLU A 44 -9.44 12.05 -10.26
CA GLU A 44 -8.90 13.34 -10.69
C GLU A 44 -7.41 13.48 -10.35
N ALA A 45 -6.59 13.77 -11.37
CA ALA A 45 -5.18 14.14 -11.20
C ALA A 45 -5.08 15.63 -10.84
N SER A 46 -5.44 16.00 -9.62
CA SER A 46 -5.60 17.40 -9.19
C SER A 46 -4.29 18.14 -8.91
N ALA A 47 -3.16 17.40 -8.79
CA ALA A 47 -1.85 17.95 -8.41
C ALA A 47 -0.87 18.03 -9.59
N ALA A 48 -1.25 18.76 -10.66
CA ALA A 48 -0.40 18.94 -11.84
C ALA A 48 1.03 19.41 -11.47
N PRO A 49 2.09 18.93 -12.17
CA PRO A 49 2.07 18.05 -13.33
C PRO A 49 1.97 16.54 -13.01
N SER A 50 1.75 16.16 -11.77
CA SER A 50 1.59 14.76 -11.36
C SER A 50 0.30 14.16 -11.92
N SER A 51 0.39 12.93 -12.43
CA SER A 51 -0.77 12.13 -12.86
C SER A 51 -1.38 11.29 -11.73
N ILE A 52 -0.83 11.35 -10.52
CA ILE A 52 -1.28 10.54 -9.39
C ILE A 52 -2.69 10.95 -8.97
N THR A 53 -3.56 9.97 -8.75
CA THR A 53 -4.94 10.12 -8.28
C THR A 53 -5.15 9.40 -6.96
N LEU A 54 -6.21 9.74 -6.20
CA LEU A 54 -6.53 9.00 -4.97
C LEU A 54 -6.86 7.53 -5.25
N LEU A 55 -7.61 7.25 -6.31
CA LEU A 55 -7.91 5.86 -6.72
C LEU A 55 -6.61 5.11 -7.10
N GLY A 56 -5.72 5.75 -7.83
CA GLY A 56 -4.41 5.18 -8.19
C GLY A 56 -3.57 4.84 -6.95
N LEU A 57 -3.60 5.70 -5.91
CA LEU A 57 -2.92 5.41 -4.65
C LEU A 57 -3.49 4.20 -3.92
N VAL A 58 -4.82 3.98 -3.98
CA VAL A 58 -5.44 2.78 -3.38
C VAL A 58 -5.07 1.51 -4.15
N GLN A 59 -5.03 1.55 -5.49
CA GLN A 59 -4.56 0.42 -6.30
C GLN A 59 -3.08 0.13 -6.04
N HIS A 60 -2.25 1.16 -6.00
CA HIS A 60 -0.84 1.03 -5.67
C HIS A 60 -0.64 0.42 -4.27
N ALA A 61 -1.41 0.84 -3.26
CA ALA A 61 -1.37 0.24 -1.93
C ALA A 61 -1.64 -1.28 -1.96
N ALA A 62 -2.61 -1.74 -2.76
CA ALA A 62 -2.85 -3.17 -2.95
C ALA A 62 -1.67 -3.88 -3.62
N ALA A 63 -1.04 -3.24 -4.62
CA ALA A 63 0.10 -3.81 -5.34
C ALA A 63 1.32 -3.99 -4.42
N VAL A 64 1.66 -2.99 -3.60
CA VAL A 64 2.80 -3.06 -2.66
C VAL A 64 2.54 -4.05 -1.52
N GLU A 65 1.30 -4.17 -1.01
CA GLU A 65 0.92 -5.20 -0.03
C GLU A 65 1.17 -6.60 -0.59
N ARG A 66 0.67 -6.89 -1.81
CA ARG A 66 0.90 -8.18 -2.47
C ARG A 66 2.39 -8.44 -2.67
N ASN A 67 3.11 -7.43 -3.18
CA ASN A 67 4.53 -7.60 -3.46
C ASN A 67 5.32 -7.94 -2.20
N TRP A 68 5.18 -7.17 -1.13
CA TRP A 68 6.02 -7.33 0.04
C TRP A 68 5.59 -8.50 0.94
N PHE A 69 4.30 -8.65 1.22
CA PHE A 69 3.84 -9.66 2.18
C PHE A 69 3.52 -11.03 1.58
N ARG A 70 3.37 -11.13 0.24
CA ARG A 70 3.14 -12.41 -0.42
C ARG A 70 4.34 -12.82 -1.27
N ARG A 71 4.74 -12.01 -2.23
CA ARG A 71 5.79 -12.39 -3.16
C ARG A 71 7.17 -12.37 -2.52
N VAL A 72 7.51 -11.36 -1.73
CA VAL A 72 8.81 -11.24 -1.06
C VAL A 72 8.85 -12.04 0.23
N LEU A 73 7.92 -11.80 1.17
CA LEU A 73 7.98 -12.41 2.50
C LEU A 73 7.84 -13.93 2.48
N VAL A 74 6.88 -14.47 1.74
CA VAL A 74 6.60 -15.91 1.69
C VAL A 74 6.88 -16.57 0.34
N GLN A 75 7.50 -15.85 -0.59
CA GLN A 75 7.87 -16.34 -1.92
C GLN A 75 6.69 -16.95 -2.69
N GLU A 76 5.48 -16.40 -2.48
CA GLU A 76 4.29 -16.89 -3.14
C GLU A 76 4.34 -16.57 -4.64
N ASP A 77 4.15 -17.58 -5.48
CA ASP A 77 4.10 -17.42 -6.94
C ASP A 77 2.72 -16.89 -7.38
N VAL A 78 2.55 -15.59 -7.26
CA VAL A 78 1.34 -14.86 -7.69
C VAL A 78 1.72 -13.70 -8.61
N PRO A 79 0.90 -13.39 -9.62
CA PRO A 79 1.18 -12.27 -10.53
C PRO A 79 1.15 -10.93 -9.79
N ARG A 80 1.87 -9.95 -10.33
CA ARG A 80 1.77 -8.56 -9.86
C ARG A 80 0.36 -8.03 -10.11
N LEU A 81 -0.15 -7.21 -9.19
CA LEU A 81 -1.39 -6.45 -9.45
C LEU A 81 -1.09 -5.27 -10.37
N TYR A 82 -2.01 -5.01 -11.28
CA TYR A 82 -1.98 -3.83 -12.16
C TYR A 82 -0.68 -3.70 -12.99
N ALA A 83 0.03 -4.79 -13.22
CA ALA A 83 1.17 -4.81 -14.10
C ALA A 83 0.71 -4.69 -15.56
N PRO A 84 1.46 -3.98 -16.44
CA PRO A 84 1.22 -4.04 -17.87
C PRO A 84 1.25 -5.51 -18.36
N ALA A 85 0.43 -5.85 -19.34
CA ALA A 85 0.27 -7.22 -19.83
C ALA A 85 1.60 -7.84 -20.32
N GLU A 86 2.57 -7.02 -20.72
CA GLU A 86 3.88 -7.45 -21.21
C GLU A 86 4.87 -7.80 -20.09
N GLU A 87 4.64 -7.36 -18.83
CA GLU A 87 5.52 -7.58 -17.68
C GLU A 87 5.06 -8.68 -16.72
N SER A 88 3.94 -9.34 -16.97
CA SER A 88 3.35 -10.31 -16.06
C SER A 88 4.14 -11.62 -15.91
N GLY A 89 5.24 -11.82 -16.64
CA GLY A 89 6.04 -13.06 -16.68
C GLY A 89 7.46 -12.98 -16.06
N GLY A 90 7.88 -11.86 -15.50
CA GLY A 90 9.25 -11.68 -15.00
C GLY A 90 9.36 -11.74 -13.48
N VAL A 91 10.10 -12.73 -12.94
CA VAL A 91 10.75 -12.64 -11.64
C VAL A 91 11.99 -11.77 -11.82
N GLU A 92 11.84 -10.46 -11.90
CA GLU A 92 12.98 -9.57 -11.86
C GLU A 92 13.06 -8.88 -10.49
N GLY A 93 14.04 -9.36 -9.70
CA GLY A 93 14.58 -8.62 -8.57
C GLY A 93 15.35 -7.40 -9.05
N SER A 94 14.69 -6.37 -9.53
CA SER A 94 15.32 -5.09 -9.75
C SER A 94 15.03 -4.16 -8.58
N GLY A 95 15.99 -4.08 -7.67
CA GLY A 95 16.09 -2.99 -6.71
C GLY A 95 16.47 -1.72 -7.43
N GLY A 96 15.53 -1.03 -7.88
CA GLY A 96 15.66 0.28 -8.48
C GLY A 96 14.29 0.72 -8.93
N GLY A 97 13.58 1.55 -8.15
CA GLY A 97 12.55 2.48 -8.58
C GLY A 97 11.54 2.07 -9.65
N GLY A 98 11.38 0.78 -9.92
CA GLY A 98 10.34 0.27 -10.80
C GLY A 98 9.01 0.47 -10.10
N HIS A 99 8.11 1.21 -10.70
CA HIS A 99 6.78 1.44 -10.16
C HIS A 99 6.13 0.10 -9.84
N ASP A 100 5.76 -0.15 -8.58
CA ASP A 100 5.04 -1.34 -8.15
C ASP A 100 3.63 -1.43 -8.79
N GLY A 101 3.34 -0.61 -9.77
CA GLY A 101 2.08 -0.55 -10.52
C GLY A 101 0.96 0.19 -9.78
N GLY A 102 -0.22 0.21 -10.40
CA GLY A 102 -1.44 0.71 -9.76
C GLY A 102 -1.77 2.17 -9.98
N PHE A 103 -0.85 2.98 -10.51
CA PHE A 103 -1.14 4.40 -10.77
C PHE A 103 -1.94 4.63 -12.06
N GLU A 104 -1.81 3.73 -13.02
CA GLU A 104 -2.62 3.75 -14.24
C GLU A 104 -3.98 3.11 -13.98
N LEU A 105 -5.03 3.85 -14.29
CA LEU A 105 -6.40 3.40 -14.04
C LEU A 105 -7.00 2.78 -15.30
N ALA A 106 -7.48 1.55 -15.20
CA ALA A 106 -8.38 1.00 -16.21
C ALA A 106 -9.68 1.83 -16.27
N GLU A 107 -10.35 1.78 -17.41
CA GLU A 107 -11.59 2.55 -17.64
C GLU A 107 -12.68 2.16 -16.62
N ASP A 108 -12.80 0.88 -16.32
CA ASP A 108 -13.76 0.27 -15.40
C ASP A 108 -13.28 0.19 -13.94
N ALA A 109 -12.09 0.71 -13.62
CA ALA A 109 -11.59 0.72 -12.25
C ALA A 109 -12.51 1.56 -11.34
N THR A 110 -12.90 1.00 -10.21
CA THR A 110 -13.72 1.69 -9.20
C THR A 110 -13.06 1.68 -7.83
N TYR A 111 -13.37 2.67 -7.00
CA TYR A 111 -12.88 2.72 -5.62
C TYR A 111 -13.31 1.48 -4.82
N GLY A 112 -14.57 1.06 -4.99
CA GLY A 112 -15.09 -0.12 -4.31
C GLY A 112 -14.30 -1.39 -4.64
N SER A 113 -14.00 -1.63 -5.93
CA SER A 113 -13.18 -2.78 -6.36
C SER A 113 -11.74 -2.68 -5.87
N ALA A 114 -11.13 -1.50 -5.93
CA ALA A 114 -9.76 -1.28 -5.46
C ALA A 114 -9.61 -1.52 -3.95
N VAL A 115 -10.54 -1.02 -3.15
CA VAL A 115 -10.55 -1.25 -1.68
C VAL A 115 -10.79 -2.71 -1.34
N ALA A 116 -11.64 -3.42 -2.08
CA ALA A 116 -11.87 -4.85 -1.87
C ALA A 116 -10.61 -5.68 -2.13
N VAL A 117 -9.91 -5.40 -3.24
CA VAL A 117 -8.62 -6.04 -3.56
C VAL A 117 -7.59 -5.70 -2.48
N TRP A 118 -7.43 -4.43 -2.13
CA TRP A 118 -6.50 -4.00 -1.09
C TRP A 118 -6.79 -4.65 0.27
N GLY A 119 -8.06 -4.70 0.68
CA GLY A 119 -8.47 -5.36 1.93
C GLY A 119 -8.09 -6.84 1.98
N GLU A 120 -8.22 -7.54 0.85
CA GLU A 120 -7.79 -8.96 0.73
C GLU A 120 -6.26 -9.08 0.84
N GLU A 121 -5.49 -8.22 0.20
CA GLU A 121 -4.03 -8.25 0.30
C GLU A 121 -3.55 -7.96 1.74
N VAL A 122 -4.16 -6.98 2.42
CA VAL A 122 -3.87 -6.71 3.84
C VAL A 122 -4.19 -7.91 4.72
N ARG A 123 -5.33 -8.57 4.50
CA ARG A 123 -5.71 -9.79 5.23
C ARG A 123 -4.67 -10.90 5.03
N ARG A 124 -4.28 -11.17 3.79
CA ARG A 124 -3.25 -12.16 3.44
C ARG A 124 -1.89 -11.81 4.04
N GLY A 125 -1.50 -10.53 3.96
CA GLY A 125 -0.26 -10.05 4.57
C GLY A 125 -0.20 -10.32 6.07
N ARG A 126 -1.27 -10.03 6.81
CA ARG A 126 -1.36 -10.31 8.24
C ARG A 126 -1.24 -11.80 8.55
N GLU A 127 -1.91 -12.66 7.78
CA GLU A 127 -1.81 -14.12 7.92
C GLU A 127 -0.38 -14.61 7.70
N ASN A 128 0.31 -14.11 6.68
CA ASN A 128 1.68 -14.47 6.37
C ASN A 128 2.69 -13.99 7.42
N CYS A 129 2.37 -12.92 8.15
CA CYS A 129 3.20 -12.41 9.24
C CYS A 129 2.96 -13.10 10.58
N ALA A 130 1.78 -13.68 10.82
CA ALA A 130 1.30 -14.09 12.14
C ALA A 130 2.19 -15.10 12.88
N GLY A 131 2.92 -15.95 12.19
CA GLY A 131 3.80 -16.96 12.80
C GLY A 131 5.29 -16.63 12.73
N ARG A 132 5.67 -15.44 12.24
CA ARG A 132 7.07 -15.07 11.96
C ARG A 132 7.64 -14.14 13.02
N GLY A 133 8.92 -14.34 13.38
CA GLY A 133 9.70 -13.37 14.15
C GLY A 133 10.09 -12.14 13.31
N LEU A 134 10.34 -11.00 13.95
CA LEU A 134 10.79 -9.79 13.25
C LEU A 134 12.14 -9.97 12.56
N ASP A 135 12.98 -10.88 13.09
CA ASP A 135 14.31 -11.20 12.56
C ASP A 135 14.30 -12.36 11.55
N ASP A 136 13.13 -12.98 11.30
CA ASP A 136 13.02 -14.01 10.27
C ASP A 136 13.28 -13.40 8.90
N THR A 137 14.07 -14.10 8.09
CA THR A 137 14.51 -13.65 6.78
C THR A 137 13.79 -14.33 5.64
N SER A 138 13.78 -13.67 4.49
CA SER A 138 13.30 -14.19 3.21
C SER A 138 14.29 -13.81 2.11
N PRO A 139 14.48 -14.65 1.08
CA PRO A 139 15.35 -14.33 -0.05
C PRO A 139 14.89 -13.07 -0.78
N PHE A 140 15.82 -12.14 -1.04
CA PHE A 140 15.54 -10.90 -1.76
C PHE A 140 16.79 -10.34 -2.44
N MET A 141 16.74 -10.07 -3.74
CA MET A 141 17.81 -9.42 -4.51
C MET A 141 19.20 -10.03 -4.35
N GLY A 142 19.30 -11.35 -4.34
CA GLY A 142 20.58 -12.06 -4.16
C GLY A 142 21.10 -12.08 -2.73
N GLY A 143 20.36 -11.54 -1.77
CA GLY A 143 20.59 -11.57 -0.33
C GLY A 143 19.31 -11.95 0.42
N GLU A 144 19.13 -11.38 1.60
CA GLU A 144 17.98 -11.62 2.46
C GLU A 144 17.39 -10.31 2.97
N VAL A 145 16.09 -10.33 3.26
CA VAL A 145 15.36 -9.24 3.91
C VAL A 145 14.64 -9.76 5.14
N THR A 146 14.67 -9.01 6.25
CA THR A 146 13.93 -9.37 7.47
C THR A 146 12.50 -8.87 7.44
N LEU A 147 11.59 -9.50 8.21
CA LEU A 147 10.22 -9.00 8.39
C LEU A 147 10.22 -7.59 9.01
N ARG A 148 11.14 -7.28 9.94
CA ARG A 148 11.32 -5.93 10.50
C ARG A 148 11.58 -4.89 9.42
N TRP A 149 12.47 -5.20 8.49
CA TRP A 149 12.77 -4.31 7.37
C TRP A 149 11.55 -4.08 6.48
N ILE A 150 10.80 -5.15 6.18
CA ILE A 150 9.56 -5.06 5.38
C ILE A 150 8.55 -4.15 6.06
N TYR A 151 8.29 -4.31 7.36
CA TYR A 151 7.39 -3.41 8.09
C TYR A 151 7.86 -1.96 8.04
N THR A 152 9.14 -1.72 8.28
CA THR A 152 9.73 -0.36 8.26
C THR A 152 9.59 0.27 6.88
N HIS A 153 9.87 -0.50 5.83
CA HIS A 153 9.72 -0.07 4.44
C HIS A 153 8.26 0.28 4.12
N MET A 154 7.33 -0.60 4.47
CA MET A 154 5.90 -0.41 4.22
C MET A 154 5.33 0.80 4.98
N ILE A 155 5.77 1.06 6.20
CA ILE A 155 5.41 2.27 6.94
C ILE A 155 5.89 3.51 6.17
N GLY A 156 7.14 3.52 5.70
CA GLY A 156 7.69 4.62 4.91
C GLY A 156 6.95 4.83 3.59
N GLU A 157 6.58 3.74 2.92
CA GLU A 157 5.83 3.75 1.67
C GLU A 157 4.44 4.36 1.86
N TYR A 158 3.69 3.87 2.85
CA TYR A 158 2.38 4.44 3.18
C TYR A 158 2.47 5.90 3.64
N ALA A 159 3.44 6.26 4.49
CA ALA A 159 3.61 7.63 4.95
C ALA A 159 3.85 8.60 3.78
N ARG A 160 4.71 8.23 2.82
CA ARG A 160 4.94 9.00 1.59
C ARG A 160 3.64 9.19 0.81
N HIS A 161 2.90 8.11 0.58
CA HIS A 161 1.69 8.14 -0.22
C HIS A 161 0.51 8.80 0.50
N CYS A 162 0.44 8.78 1.81
CA CYS A 162 -0.49 9.62 2.59
C CYS A 162 -0.21 11.10 2.38
N GLY A 163 1.08 11.52 2.34
CA GLY A 163 1.44 12.90 2.00
C GLY A 163 1.03 13.31 0.58
N HIS A 164 1.16 12.40 -0.42
CA HIS A 164 0.62 12.66 -1.75
C HIS A 164 -0.92 12.79 -1.72
N ALA A 165 -1.61 11.92 -0.99
CA ALA A 165 -3.06 11.95 -0.83
C ALA A 165 -3.54 13.24 -0.14
N ASP A 166 -2.77 13.79 0.81
CA ASP A 166 -3.06 15.07 1.46
C ASP A 166 -3.12 16.19 0.44
N LEU A 167 -2.07 16.34 -0.38
CA LEU A 167 -1.99 17.39 -1.40
C LEU A 167 -3.08 17.24 -2.45
N ILE A 168 -3.34 16.00 -2.92
CA ILE A 168 -4.40 15.73 -3.88
C ILE A 168 -5.76 16.08 -3.29
N ARG A 169 -6.05 15.67 -2.06
CA ARG A 169 -7.30 15.93 -1.36
C ARG A 169 -7.54 17.42 -1.16
N GLU A 170 -6.54 18.15 -0.69
CA GLU A 170 -6.62 19.61 -0.50
C GLU A 170 -6.97 20.32 -1.81
N ARG A 171 -6.39 19.91 -2.92
CA ARG A 171 -6.71 20.49 -4.25
C ARG A 171 -8.10 20.12 -4.76
N ILE A 172 -8.64 18.98 -4.35
CA ILE A 172 -9.97 18.54 -4.75
C ILE A 172 -11.06 19.32 -4.00
N ASP A 173 -11.01 19.42 -2.68
CA ASP A 173 -12.11 19.96 -1.88
C ASP A 173 -11.66 20.89 -0.72
N GLY A 174 -10.38 21.24 -0.66
CA GLY A 174 -9.83 22.16 0.33
C GLY A 174 -9.61 21.53 1.71
N ARG A 175 -9.85 20.23 1.90
CA ARG A 175 -9.59 19.56 3.17
C ARG A 175 -8.11 19.34 3.35
N THR A 176 -7.57 19.89 4.44
CA THR A 176 -6.18 19.70 4.83
C THR A 176 -6.06 18.66 5.94
N GLY A 177 -4.91 17.99 5.96
CA GLY A 177 -4.34 17.26 7.08
C GLY A 177 -5.19 16.22 7.76
N VAL A 178 -4.72 15.64 8.72
CA VAL A 178 -5.11 14.54 9.57
C VAL A 178 -6.55 14.36 9.98
#